data_d64ce1533f2b089eb99ab04c5c1b57b6
#
_entry.id   d64ce1533f2b089eb99ab04c5c1b57b6
#
_cell.length_a   1.000
_cell.length_b   1.000
_cell.length_c   1.000
_cell.angle_alpha   90.00
_cell.angle_beta   90.00
_cell.angle_gamma   90.00
#
_symmetry.space_group_name_H-M   'P 1'
#
loop_
_entity.id
_entity.type
_entity.pdbx_description
1 polymer ?
#
loop_
_entity_poly.entity_id
_entity_poly.type
_entity_poly.pdbx_seq_one_letter_code
_entity_poly.pdbx_strand_id
1 'polypeptide(L)'
;MAGKKITRKQLLKEPDEFITTTGRVVRFLQENRRPVTLYGIIVLAVLAAGFLAYSYFRWEEGKALTIQQQALQLFQEASAGAENPDKQKESFQKAKEKFQEAYKVYGRGTVGQISQIYIGNCHYALKEWDAAIQAYAQCLDGPFRAVAAQSMGYGYEAKGEFAKALEHFQRNADGEAGAYQEEGLLGVARCYEALNQKPKALETYQKALAKNPKSNMVDFLQWKVSELKG
;
A
#
# COMPACT_ATOMS: atom_id res chain seq x y z
N MET A 1 -11.49 -12.82 -66.57
CA MET A 1 -10.51 -13.75 -65.91
C MET A 1 -11.30 -14.87 -65.25
N ALA A 2 -11.28 -16.09 -65.84
CA ALA A 2 -12.06 -17.20 -65.32
C ALA A 2 -11.36 -17.84 -64.12
N GLY A 3 -11.98 -17.79 -62.98
CA GLY A 3 -11.49 -18.42 -61.73
C GLY A 3 -11.44 -19.95 -61.91
N LYS A 4 -10.28 -20.53 -61.74
CA LYS A 4 -10.01 -21.97 -61.80
C LYS A 4 -10.83 -22.68 -60.74
N LYS A 5 -11.95 -23.36 -61.10
CA LYS A 5 -12.76 -24.17 -60.18
C LYS A 5 -11.91 -25.32 -59.67
N ILE A 6 -11.52 -25.26 -58.38
CA ILE A 6 -10.84 -26.34 -57.67
C ILE A 6 -11.86 -27.47 -57.51
N THR A 7 -11.55 -28.65 -58.07
CA THR A 7 -12.44 -29.82 -58.04
C THR A 7 -12.36 -30.48 -56.64
N ARG A 8 -13.50 -30.99 -56.13
CA ARG A 8 -13.65 -31.69 -54.86
C ARG A 8 -12.60 -32.81 -54.67
N LYS A 9 -12.10 -33.37 -55.77
CA LYS A 9 -11.05 -34.39 -55.77
C LYS A 9 -9.64 -33.85 -55.53
N GLN A 10 -9.40 -32.54 -55.74
CA GLN A 10 -8.15 -31.85 -55.42
C GLN A 10 -8.10 -31.42 -53.96
N LEU A 11 -9.24 -31.01 -53.36
CA LEU A 11 -9.39 -30.73 -51.95
C LEU A 11 -9.20 -31.96 -51.04
N LEU A 12 -9.49 -33.16 -51.56
CA LEU A 12 -9.29 -34.42 -50.84
C LEU A 12 -7.86 -34.99 -50.94
N LYS A 13 -7.00 -34.40 -51.78
CA LYS A 13 -5.61 -34.82 -51.98
C LYS A 13 -4.59 -33.97 -51.24
N GLU A 14 -4.96 -32.79 -50.77
CA GLU A 14 -4.08 -32.03 -49.86
C GLU A 14 -4.19 -32.61 -48.44
N PRO A 15 -3.12 -33.17 -47.89
CA PRO A 15 -3.16 -33.66 -46.53
C PRO A 15 -3.48 -32.45 -45.62
N ASP A 16 -4.54 -32.60 -44.82
CA ASP A 16 -4.94 -31.58 -43.85
C ASP A 16 -3.71 -31.20 -43.01
N GLU A 17 -3.31 -29.92 -43.08
CA GLU A 17 -2.10 -29.40 -42.38
C GLU A 17 -2.15 -29.75 -40.90
N PHE A 18 -3.33 -29.80 -40.31
CA PHE A 18 -3.56 -30.21 -38.94
C PHE A 18 -3.19 -31.68 -38.72
N ILE A 19 -3.59 -32.60 -39.60
CA ILE A 19 -3.29 -34.04 -39.52
C ILE A 19 -1.78 -34.28 -39.69
N THR A 20 -1.12 -33.55 -40.60
CA THR A 20 0.32 -33.67 -40.84
C THR A 20 1.13 -33.09 -39.69
N THR A 21 0.70 -31.99 -39.06
CA THR A 21 1.34 -31.38 -37.91
C THR A 21 1.21 -32.27 -36.68
N THR A 22 0.01 -32.78 -36.42
CA THR A 22 -0.25 -33.71 -35.32
C THR A 22 0.57 -35.00 -35.48
N GLY A 23 0.66 -35.55 -36.69
CA GLY A 23 1.48 -36.70 -36.99
C GLY A 23 2.98 -36.49 -36.77
N ARG A 24 3.49 -35.28 -37.09
CA ARG A 24 4.90 -34.92 -36.79
C ARG A 24 5.17 -34.82 -35.29
N VAL A 25 4.27 -34.18 -34.53
CA VAL A 25 4.39 -34.08 -33.06
C VAL A 25 4.37 -35.44 -32.41
N VAL A 26 3.43 -36.33 -32.81
CA VAL A 26 3.34 -37.68 -32.28
C VAL A 26 4.62 -38.49 -32.58
N ARG A 27 5.14 -38.41 -33.78
CA ARG A 27 6.38 -39.07 -34.18
C ARG A 27 7.58 -38.56 -33.38
N PHE A 28 7.72 -37.22 -33.25
CA PHE A 28 8.75 -36.59 -32.43
C PHE A 28 8.70 -37.08 -30.96
N LEU A 29 7.51 -37.11 -30.35
CA LEU A 29 7.30 -37.62 -28.98
C LEU A 29 7.67 -39.10 -28.85
N GLN A 30 7.37 -39.91 -29.88
CA GLN A 30 7.71 -41.34 -29.87
C GLN A 30 9.21 -41.60 -30.03
N GLU A 31 9.88 -40.85 -30.90
CA GLU A 31 11.32 -40.94 -31.15
C GLU A 31 12.15 -40.44 -29.96
N ASN A 32 11.64 -39.40 -29.25
CA ASN A 32 12.33 -38.75 -28.12
C ASN A 32 11.67 -39.06 -26.76
N ARG A 33 11.14 -40.23 -26.56
CA ARG A 33 10.39 -40.58 -25.32
C ARG A 33 11.15 -40.26 -24.04
N ARG A 34 12.43 -40.70 -23.94
CA ARG A 34 13.23 -40.49 -22.70
C ARG A 34 13.46 -39.03 -22.35
N PRO A 35 13.99 -38.19 -23.24
CA PRO A 35 14.14 -36.74 -22.92
C PRO A 35 12.80 -36.05 -22.69
N VAL A 36 11.77 -36.36 -23.48
CA VAL A 36 10.42 -35.73 -23.32
C VAL A 36 9.83 -36.08 -21.95
N THR A 37 9.90 -37.34 -21.51
CA THR A 37 9.40 -37.70 -20.17
C THR A 37 10.23 -37.08 -19.07
N LEU A 38 11.56 -36.99 -19.20
CA LEU A 38 12.41 -36.33 -18.22
C LEU A 38 12.07 -34.83 -18.09
N TYR A 39 12.00 -34.09 -19.20
CA TYR A 39 11.62 -32.70 -19.20
C TYR A 39 10.18 -32.51 -18.69
N GLY A 40 9.25 -33.38 -19.05
CA GLY A 40 7.88 -33.36 -18.54
C GLY A 40 7.83 -33.50 -17.02
N ILE A 41 8.59 -34.40 -16.45
CA ILE A 41 8.72 -34.60 -14.99
C ILE A 41 9.32 -33.34 -14.32
N ILE A 42 10.38 -32.77 -14.92
CA ILE A 42 11.00 -31.55 -14.39
C ILE A 42 10.01 -30.40 -14.38
N VAL A 43 9.27 -30.18 -15.48
CA VAL A 43 8.24 -29.14 -15.57
C VAL A 43 7.16 -29.34 -14.52
N LEU A 44 6.65 -30.57 -14.37
CA LEU A 44 5.64 -30.90 -13.36
C LEU A 44 6.18 -30.68 -11.93
N ALA A 45 7.42 -31.03 -11.66
CA ALA A 45 8.06 -30.81 -10.35
C ALA A 45 8.19 -29.30 -10.04
N VAL A 46 8.59 -28.49 -11.03
CA VAL A 46 8.67 -27.02 -10.88
C VAL A 46 7.29 -26.42 -10.64
N LEU A 47 6.28 -26.84 -11.40
CA LEU A 47 4.89 -26.37 -11.22
C LEU A 47 4.34 -26.78 -9.83
N ALA A 48 4.60 -28.02 -9.39
CA ALA A 48 4.19 -28.50 -8.08
C ALA A 48 4.88 -27.70 -6.95
N ALA A 49 6.20 -27.47 -7.07
CA ALA A 49 6.95 -26.65 -6.11
C ALA A 49 6.42 -25.20 -6.06
N GLY A 50 6.15 -24.60 -7.22
CA GLY A 50 5.55 -23.26 -7.32
C GLY A 50 4.15 -23.19 -6.67
N PHE A 51 3.32 -24.22 -6.91
CA PHE A 51 1.99 -24.31 -6.29
C PHE A 51 2.06 -24.46 -4.77
N LEU A 52 2.97 -25.31 -4.28
CA LEU A 52 3.18 -25.50 -2.84
C LEU A 52 3.68 -24.19 -2.17
N ALA A 53 4.64 -23.51 -2.79
CA ALA A 53 5.13 -22.23 -2.30
C ALA A 53 4.02 -21.16 -2.29
N TYR A 54 3.25 -21.06 -3.37
CA TYR A 54 2.09 -20.16 -3.44
C TYR A 54 1.06 -20.47 -2.35
N SER A 55 0.70 -21.73 -2.16
CA SER A 55 -0.26 -22.17 -1.14
C SER A 55 0.23 -21.86 0.28
N TYR A 56 1.53 -22.06 0.52
CA TYR A 56 2.16 -21.74 1.80
C TYR A 56 2.08 -20.23 2.10
N PHE A 57 2.46 -19.38 1.14
CA PHE A 57 2.37 -17.92 1.33
C PHE A 57 0.93 -17.42 1.50
N ARG A 58 -0.02 -18.01 0.78
CA ARG A 58 -1.45 -17.70 0.94
C ARG A 58 -1.96 -18.09 2.33
N TRP A 59 -1.49 -19.20 2.88
CA TRP A 59 -1.83 -19.62 4.22
C TRP A 59 -1.26 -18.68 5.29
N GLU A 60 0.03 -18.29 5.16
CA GLU A 60 0.66 -17.31 6.06
C GLU A 60 -0.05 -15.95 5.99
N GLU A 61 -0.37 -15.48 4.80
CA GLU A 61 -1.12 -14.23 4.59
C GLU A 61 -2.50 -14.29 5.31
N GLY A 62 -3.24 -15.37 5.13
CA GLY A 62 -4.54 -15.58 5.78
C GLY A 62 -4.44 -15.58 7.31
N LYS A 63 -3.39 -16.22 7.85
CA LYS A 63 -3.12 -16.23 9.29
C LYS A 63 -2.77 -14.81 9.79
N ALA A 64 -1.91 -14.09 9.08
CA ALA A 64 -1.55 -12.73 9.43
C ALA A 64 -2.75 -11.78 9.40
N LEU A 65 -3.65 -11.90 8.41
CA LEU A 65 -4.88 -11.13 8.32
C LEU A 65 -5.80 -11.35 9.54
N THR A 66 -5.92 -12.60 10.01
CA THR A 66 -6.73 -12.90 11.21
C THR A 66 -6.16 -12.20 12.45
N ILE A 67 -4.83 -12.26 12.64
CA ILE A 67 -4.15 -11.59 13.75
C ILE A 67 -4.30 -10.06 13.61
N GLN A 68 -4.16 -9.52 12.40
CA GLN A 68 -4.33 -8.10 12.11
C GLN A 68 -5.73 -7.59 12.43
N GLN A 69 -6.78 -8.39 12.16
CA GLN A 69 -8.16 -8.04 12.54
C GLN A 69 -8.33 -7.94 14.06
N GLN A 70 -7.75 -8.87 14.83
CA GLN A 70 -7.74 -8.79 16.29
C GLN A 70 -7.00 -7.55 16.79
N ALA A 71 -5.84 -7.24 16.18
CA ALA A 71 -5.07 -6.05 16.50
C ALA A 71 -5.87 -4.76 16.22
N LEU A 72 -6.59 -4.72 15.08
CA LEU A 72 -7.41 -3.58 14.69
C LEU A 72 -8.57 -3.36 15.66
N GLN A 73 -9.21 -4.42 16.15
CA GLN A 73 -10.25 -4.33 17.16
C GLN A 73 -9.72 -3.69 18.45
N LEU A 74 -8.57 -4.19 18.96
CA LEU A 74 -7.92 -3.61 20.14
C LEU A 74 -7.54 -2.14 19.94
N PHE A 75 -7.05 -1.79 18.75
CA PHE A 75 -6.71 -0.41 18.41
C PHE A 75 -7.95 0.49 18.38
N GLN A 76 -9.06 0.01 17.82
CA GLN A 76 -10.34 0.75 17.77
C GLN A 76 -10.91 0.96 19.17
N GLU A 77 -10.91 -0.08 20.01
CA GLU A 77 -11.33 0.01 21.42
C GLU A 77 -10.50 1.05 22.19
N ALA A 78 -9.16 1.04 21.99
CA ALA A 78 -8.28 2.04 22.58
C ALA A 78 -8.55 3.46 22.05
N SER A 79 -8.85 3.61 20.75
CA SER A 79 -9.08 4.90 20.09
C SER A 79 -10.45 5.50 20.43
N ALA A 80 -11.45 4.67 20.75
CA ALA A 80 -12.77 5.13 21.17
C ALA A 80 -12.75 5.85 22.52
N GLY A 81 -11.65 5.78 23.24
CA GLY A 81 -11.46 6.37 24.57
C GLY A 81 -11.88 5.40 25.67
N ALA A 82 -10.95 5.13 26.56
CA ALA A 82 -11.26 4.44 27.82
C ALA A 82 -11.50 5.46 28.91
N GLU A 83 -12.39 5.14 29.85
CA GLU A 83 -12.60 5.95 31.05
C GLU A 83 -11.31 6.14 31.88
N ASN A 84 -10.36 5.21 31.70
CA ASN A 84 -9.08 5.22 32.40
C ASN A 84 -7.91 5.29 31.40
N PRO A 85 -7.04 6.34 31.47
CA PRO A 85 -5.89 6.51 30.58
C PRO A 85 -4.90 5.33 30.62
N ASP A 86 -4.74 4.66 31.76
CA ASP A 86 -3.83 3.52 31.86
C ASP A 86 -4.35 2.30 31.10
N LYS A 87 -5.67 2.05 31.14
CA LYS A 87 -6.30 1.01 30.33
C LYS A 87 -6.18 1.31 28.83
N GLN A 88 -6.33 2.57 28.45
CA GLN A 88 -6.15 3.00 27.07
C GLN A 88 -4.74 2.71 26.57
N LYS A 89 -3.74 3.08 27.38
CA LYS A 89 -2.32 2.82 27.10
C LYS A 89 -2.04 1.31 26.98
N GLU A 90 -2.58 0.50 27.89
CA GLU A 90 -2.46 -0.96 27.84
C GLU A 90 -3.07 -1.54 26.57
N SER A 91 -4.24 -1.04 26.14
CA SER A 91 -4.91 -1.49 24.91
C SER A 91 -4.09 -1.15 23.66
N PHE A 92 -3.49 0.05 23.58
CA PHE A 92 -2.56 0.39 22.49
C PHE A 92 -1.31 -0.49 22.50
N GLN A 93 -0.80 -0.84 23.66
CA GLN A 93 0.34 -1.76 23.78
C GLN A 93 -0.01 -3.16 23.25
N LYS A 94 -1.17 -3.70 23.65
CA LYS A 94 -1.67 -4.99 23.17
C LYS A 94 -1.92 -4.99 21.65
N ALA A 95 -2.51 -3.91 21.15
CA ALA A 95 -2.72 -3.73 19.72
C ALA A 95 -1.37 -3.74 18.96
N LYS A 96 -0.38 -2.99 19.46
CA LYS A 96 0.98 -2.95 18.91
C LYS A 96 1.60 -4.36 18.84
N GLU A 97 1.55 -5.12 19.91
CA GLU A 97 2.08 -6.47 19.97
C GLU A 97 1.41 -7.40 18.94
N LYS A 98 0.09 -7.30 18.80
CA LYS A 98 -0.66 -8.06 17.80
C LYS A 98 -0.32 -7.65 16.36
N PHE A 99 -0.15 -6.37 16.05
CA PHE A 99 0.31 -5.94 14.73
C PHE A 99 1.74 -6.42 14.45
N GLN A 100 2.63 -6.42 15.45
CA GLN A 100 3.96 -6.97 15.33
C GLN A 100 3.95 -8.49 15.10
N GLU A 101 3.04 -9.22 15.75
CA GLU A 101 2.81 -10.64 15.52
C GLU A 101 2.36 -10.90 14.08
N ALA A 102 1.37 -10.15 13.59
CA ALA A 102 0.89 -10.24 12.21
C ALA A 102 2.03 -9.98 11.20
N TYR A 103 2.82 -8.93 11.44
CA TYR A 103 3.97 -8.58 10.60
C TYR A 103 5.05 -9.69 10.59
N LYS A 104 5.31 -10.33 11.72
CA LYS A 104 6.25 -11.46 11.78
C LYS A 104 5.76 -12.68 11.01
N VAL A 105 4.45 -12.93 11.02
CA VAL A 105 3.85 -14.05 10.28
C VAL A 105 3.90 -13.77 8.78
N TYR A 106 3.50 -12.56 8.33
CA TYR A 106 3.51 -12.17 6.93
C TYR A 106 3.76 -10.67 6.76
N GLY A 107 5.03 -10.28 6.74
CA GLY A 107 5.46 -8.88 6.64
C GLY A 107 5.59 -8.34 5.21
N ARG A 108 4.89 -8.94 4.23
CA ARG A 108 5.03 -8.61 2.80
C ARG A 108 3.78 -7.93 2.25
N GLY A 109 3.96 -7.22 1.12
CA GLY A 109 2.85 -6.62 0.39
C GLY A 109 2.00 -5.69 1.26
N THR A 110 0.71 -5.63 0.95
CA THR A 110 -0.26 -4.77 1.62
C THR A 110 -0.43 -5.10 3.11
N VAL A 111 -0.45 -6.39 3.46
CA VAL A 111 -0.63 -6.83 4.86
C VAL A 111 0.53 -6.35 5.74
N GLY A 112 1.77 -6.51 5.25
CA GLY A 112 2.95 -6.02 5.98
C GLY A 112 2.95 -4.50 6.15
N GLN A 113 2.62 -3.76 5.10
CA GLN A 113 2.56 -2.29 5.16
C GLN A 113 1.46 -1.77 6.08
N ILE A 114 0.25 -2.36 6.04
CA ILE A 114 -0.83 -2.01 6.96
C ILE A 114 -0.39 -2.28 8.41
N SER A 115 0.22 -3.43 8.67
CA SER A 115 0.74 -3.73 10.01
C SER A 115 1.75 -2.67 10.48
N GLN A 116 2.69 -2.25 9.62
CA GLN A 116 3.67 -1.21 9.96
C GLN A 116 3.03 0.17 10.21
N ILE A 117 2.03 0.57 9.42
CA ILE A 117 1.28 1.80 9.66
C ILE A 117 0.62 1.77 11.05
N TYR A 118 -0.06 0.66 11.40
CA TYR A 118 -0.71 0.55 12.71
C TYR A 118 0.27 0.37 13.86
N ILE A 119 1.42 -0.27 13.67
CA ILE A 119 2.52 -0.27 14.65
C ILE A 119 2.96 1.18 14.91
N GLY A 120 3.15 1.98 13.86
CA GLY A 120 3.46 3.40 13.96
C GLY A 120 2.37 4.18 14.70
N ASN A 121 1.08 3.94 14.38
CA ASN A 121 -0.05 4.59 15.04
C ASN A 121 -0.11 4.25 16.55
N CYS A 122 0.18 2.99 16.92
CA CYS A 122 0.27 2.59 18.34
C CYS A 122 1.43 3.29 19.03
N HIS A 123 2.63 3.34 18.42
CA HIS A 123 3.76 4.08 18.96
C HIS A 123 3.43 5.58 19.11
N TYR A 124 2.75 6.17 18.13
CA TYR A 124 2.32 7.57 18.19
C TYR A 124 1.37 7.81 19.37
N ALA A 125 0.34 6.97 19.54
CA ALA A 125 -0.60 7.04 20.66
C ALA A 125 0.10 6.87 22.03
N LEU A 126 1.15 6.07 22.07
CA LEU A 126 2.01 5.86 23.26
C LEU A 126 3.04 6.99 23.47
N LYS A 127 3.09 8.01 22.60
CA LYS A 127 4.08 9.10 22.58
C LYS A 127 5.52 8.65 22.35
N GLU A 128 5.70 7.49 21.74
CA GLU A 128 6.99 6.91 21.34
C GLU A 128 7.33 7.41 19.92
N TRP A 129 7.53 8.73 19.78
CA TRP A 129 7.57 9.42 18.47
C TRP A 129 8.62 8.88 17.50
N ASP A 130 9.83 8.59 18.00
CA ASP A 130 10.91 8.08 17.13
C ASP A 130 10.58 6.69 16.57
N ALA A 131 10.01 5.82 17.41
CA ALA A 131 9.58 4.50 16.98
C ALA A 131 8.41 4.57 16.00
N ALA A 132 7.49 5.51 16.18
CA ALA A 132 6.40 5.76 15.23
C ALA A 132 6.95 6.17 13.85
N ILE A 133 7.87 7.14 13.81
CA ILE A 133 8.51 7.63 12.59
C ILE A 133 9.26 6.49 11.88
N GLN A 134 10.00 5.65 12.62
CA GLN A 134 10.70 4.49 12.04
C GLN A 134 9.75 3.47 11.42
N ALA A 135 8.61 3.20 12.05
CA ALA A 135 7.61 2.29 11.51
C ALA A 135 6.99 2.84 10.21
N TYR A 136 6.61 4.12 10.19
CA TYR A 136 6.05 4.77 9.00
C TYR A 136 7.06 4.82 7.83
N ALA A 137 8.34 5.05 8.12
CA ALA A 137 9.38 5.12 7.11
C ALA A 137 9.47 3.86 6.24
N GLN A 138 9.11 2.69 6.78
CA GLN A 138 9.08 1.43 6.02
C GLN A 138 7.97 1.37 4.96
N CYS A 139 7.03 2.32 4.97
CA CYS A 139 5.90 2.37 4.05
C CYS A 139 6.00 3.48 2.99
N LEU A 140 7.13 4.21 2.91
CA LEU A 140 7.30 5.33 1.98
C LEU A 140 7.39 4.91 0.51
N ASP A 141 7.83 3.68 0.22
CA ASP A 141 8.01 3.16 -1.13
C ASP A 141 6.82 2.31 -1.61
N GLY A 142 5.67 2.39 -0.95
CA GLY A 142 4.52 1.54 -1.25
C GLY A 142 3.22 2.29 -1.55
N PRO A 143 2.11 1.56 -1.71
CA PRO A 143 0.78 2.14 -1.91
C PRO A 143 0.33 3.03 -0.75
N PHE A 144 0.91 2.90 0.43
CA PHE A 144 0.62 3.70 1.61
C PHE A 144 1.58 4.88 1.81
N ARG A 145 2.38 5.24 0.80
CA ARG A 145 3.37 6.34 0.89
C ARG A 145 2.79 7.67 1.38
N ALA A 146 1.58 8.01 0.93
CA ALA A 146 0.92 9.24 1.34
C ALA A 146 0.51 9.20 2.83
N VAL A 147 -0.06 8.09 3.28
CA VAL A 147 -0.36 7.86 4.72
C VAL A 147 0.91 7.92 5.54
N ALA A 148 1.96 7.23 5.11
CA ALA A 148 3.24 7.18 5.81
C ALA A 148 3.88 8.58 5.92
N ALA A 149 3.94 9.33 4.81
CA ALA A 149 4.47 10.69 4.81
C ALA A 149 3.67 11.61 5.74
N GLN A 150 2.33 11.55 5.68
CA GLN A 150 1.45 12.32 6.55
C GLN A 150 1.71 12.00 8.04
N SER A 151 1.77 10.71 8.37
CA SER A 151 2.00 10.24 9.74
C SER A 151 3.39 10.59 10.26
N MET A 152 4.43 10.55 9.40
CA MET A 152 5.77 11.03 9.75
C MET A 152 5.77 12.53 10.00
N GLY A 153 5.05 13.32 9.19
CA GLY A 153 4.85 14.74 9.43
C GLY A 153 4.31 15.00 10.83
N TYR A 154 3.25 14.31 11.23
CA TYR A 154 2.71 14.40 12.59
C TYR A 154 3.69 13.93 13.67
N GLY A 155 4.46 12.87 13.41
CA GLY A 155 5.50 12.41 14.35
C GLY A 155 6.55 13.48 14.61
N TYR A 156 7.06 14.13 13.57
CA TYR A 156 8.03 15.23 13.70
C TYR A 156 7.41 16.49 14.29
N GLU A 157 6.15 16.82 13.94
CA GLU A 157 5.40 17.94 14.54
C GLU A 157 5.25 17.74 16.05
N ALA A 158 4.89 16.52 16.52
CA ALA A 158 4.78 16.17 17.92
C ALA A 158 6.11 16.28 18.67
N LYS A 159 7.25 16.10 18.00
CA LYS A 159 8.59 16.34 18.55
C LYS A 159 9.02 17.81 18.54
N GLY A 160 8.26 18.70 17.89
CA GLY A 160 8.65 20.09 17.66
C GLY A 160 9.70 20.27 16.54
N GLU A 161 9.98 19.21 15.77
CA GLU A 161 10.94 19.23 14.67
C GLU A 161 10.26 19.71 13.38
N PHE A 162 9.72 20.95 13.41
CA PHE A 162 8.84 21.50 12.36
C PHE A 162 9.47 21.57 10.98
N ALA A 163 10.78 21.73 10.88
CA ALA A 163 11.48 21.72 9.59
C ALA A 163 11.42 20.33 8.91
N LYS A 164 11.54 19.26 9.68
CA LYS A 164 11.39 17.89 9.16
C LYS A 164 9.93 17.56 8.89
N ALA A 165 9.02 17.98 9.78
CA ALA A 165 7.58 17.82 9.56
C ALA A 165 7.14 18.45 8.23
N LEU A 166 7.62 19.68 7.96
CA LEU A 166 7.37 20.42 6.72
C LEU A 166 7.76 19.60 5.48
N GLU A 167 8.95 18.96 5.48
CA GLU A 167 9.41 18.13 4.36
C GLU A 167 8.44 16.98 4.05
N HIS A 168 7.94 16.31 5.08
CA HIS A 168 7.03 15.18 4.92
C HIS A 168 5.62 15.62 4.50
N PHE A 169 5.08 16.69 5.07
CA PHE A 169 3.80 17.24 4.66
C PHE A 169 3.85 17.81 3.23
N GLN A 170 4.97 18.41 2.82
CA GLN A 170 5.16 18.94 1.48
C GLN A 170 5.03 17.85 0.39
N ARG A 171 5.49 16.62 0.65
CA ARG A 171 5.33 15.49 -0.28
C ARG A 171 3.85 15.24 -0.62
N ASN A 172 2.96 15.35 0.36
CA ASN A 172 1.52 15.20 0.15
C ASN A 172 0.89 16.47 -0.46
N ALA A 173 1.31 17.66 -0.02
CA ALA A 173 0.85 18.93 -0.55
C ALA A 173 1.12 19.12 -2.05
N ASP A 174 2.23 18.54 -2.53
CA ASP A 174 2.64 18.54 -3.94
C ASP A 174 2.12 17.31 -4.72
N GLY A 175 1.47 16.36 -4.04
CA GLY A 175 0.90 15.16 -4.62
C GLY A 175 -0.38 15.39 -5.42
N GLU A 176 -1.00 14.29 -5.84
CA GLU A 176 -2.27 14.30 -6.54
C GLU A 176 -3.39 14.88 -5.67
N ALA A 177 -4.38 15.50 -6.34
CA ALA A 177 -5.56 16.06 -5.67
C ALA A 177 -6.31 14.97 -4.87
N GLY A 178 -6.67 15.28 -3.63
CA GLY A 178 -7.38 14.38 -2.74
C GLY A 178 -7.17 14.72 -1.27
N ALA A 179 -7.68 13.87 -0.38
CA ALA A 179 -7.64 14.11 1.06
C ALA A 179 -6.21 14.32 1.59
N TYR A 180 -5.24 13.57 1.13
CA TYR A 180 -3.85 13.72 1.57
C TYR A 180 -3.19 15.01 1.08
N GLN A 181 -3.61 15.56 -0.07
CA GLN A 181 -3.09 16.86 -0.53
C GLN A 181 -3.58 17.99 0.38
N GLU A 182 -4.85 18.00 0.74
CA GLU A 182 -5.41 18.99 1.65
C GLU A 182 -4.75 18.91 3.04
N GLU A 183 -4.70 17.73 3.61
CA GLU A 183 -4.03 17.48 4.89
C GLU A 183 -2.54 17.85 4.85
N GLY A 184 -1.86 17.57 3.73
CA GLY A 184 -0.48 17.99 3.50
C GLY A 184 -0.34 19.52 3.53
N LEU A 185 -1.20 20.25 2.81
CA LEU A 185 -1.22 21.72 2.80
C LEU A 185 -1.48 22.29 4.20
N LEU A 186 -2.41 21.71 4.95
CA LEU A 186 -2.68 22.10 6.34
C LEU A 186 -1.46 21.89 7.23
N GLY A 187 -0.79 20.73 7.09
CA GLY A 187 0.46 20.43 7.83
C GLY A 187 1.58 21.40 7.49
N VAL A 188 1.77 21.70 6.20
CA VAL A 188 2.75 22.70 5.73
C VAL A 188 2.47 24.07 6.34
N ALA A 189 1.20 24.51 6.33
CA ALA A 189 0.83 25.82 6.88
C ALA A 189 1.08 25.91 8.39
N ARG A 190 0.70 24.87 9.16
CA ARG A 190 1.00 24.81 10.60
C ARG A 190 2.50 24.83 10.89
N CYS A 191 3.30 24.09 10.10
CA CYS A 191 4.76 24.13 10.24
C CYS A 191 5.32 25.53 9.99
N TYR A 192 4.83 26.26 8.97
CA TYR A 192 5.25 27.63 8.74
C TYR A 192 4.84 28.58 9.88
N GLU A 193 3.66 28.41 10.48
CA GLU A 193 3.28 29.17 11.67
C GLU A 193 4.25 28.90 12.84
N ALA A 194 4.53 27.62 13.12
CA ALA A 194 5.44 27.24 14.22
C ALA A 194 6.88 27.73 14.00
N LEU A 195 7.29 27.89 12.74
CA LEU A 195 8.57 28.46 12.35
C LEU A 195 8.54 30.00 12.23
N ASN A 196 7.45 30.67 12.65
CA ASN A 196 7.24 32.12 12.55
C ASN A 196 7.31 32.68 11.12
N GLN A 197 7.04 31.85 10.11
CA GLN A 197 7.02 32.25 8.70
C GLN A 197 5.58 32.59 8.26
N LYS A 198 4.95 33.56 8.94
CA LYS A 198 3.55 33.97 8.72
C LYS A 198 3.16 34.21 7.26
N PRO A 199 3.96 34.90 6.42
CA PRO A 199 3.58 35.13 5.02
C PRO A 199 3.43 33.82 4.25
N LYS A 200 4.30 32.80 4.48
CA LYS A 200 4.22 31.48 3.83
C LYS A 200 3.05 30.67 4.35
N ALA A 201 2.76 30.75 5.66
CA ALA A 201 1.59 30.12 6.23
C ALA A 201 0.30 30.65 5.59
N LEU A 202 0.16 31.96 5.48
CA LEU A 202 -0.96 32.63 4.84
C LEU A 202 -1.14 32.17 3.38
N GLU A 203 -0.08 32.21 2.59
CA GLU A 203 -0.09 31.74 1.19
C GLU A 203 -0.54 30.28 1.10
N THR A 204 -0.04 29.42 2.00
CA THR A 204 -0.37 28.00 2.00
C THR A 204 -1.84 27.75 2.37
N TYR A 205 -2.40 28.46 3.36
CA TYR A 205 -3.82 28.38 3.68
C TYR A 205 -4.71 28.87 2.54
N GLN A 206 -4.32 29.95 1.85
CA GLN A 206 -5.01 30.43 0.65
C GLN A 206 -4.96 29.41 -0.49
N LYS A 207 -3.82 28.75 -0.68
CA LYS A 207 -3.67 27.66 -1.67
C LYS A 207 -4.58 26.48 -1.33
N ALA A 208 -4.68 26.08 -0.05
CA ALA A 208 -5.57 25.01 0.39
C ALA A 208 -7.04 25.35 0.09
N LEU A 209 -7.47 26.56 0.44
CA LEU A 209 -8.83 27.05 0.19
C LEU A 209 -9.16 27.10 -1.32
N ALA A 210 -8.23 27.55 -2.15
CA ALA A 210 -8.42 27.62 -3.59
C ALA A 210 -8.51 26.24 -4.26
N LYS A 211 -7.73 25.26 -3.77
CA LYS A 211 -7.72 23.90 -4.31
C LYS A 211 -8.97 23.10 -3.95
N ASN A 212 -9.55 23.33 -2.78
CA ASN A 212 -10.69 22.56 -2.29
C ASN A 212 -11.79 23.47 -1.68
N PRO A 213 -12.48 24.27 -2.53
CA PRO A 213 -13.48 25.26 -2.07
C PRO A 213 -14.75 24.64 -1.48
N LYS A 214 -14.91 23.32 -1.55
CA LYS A 214 -16.03 22.57 -0.96
C LYS A 214 -15.61 21.67 0.21
N SER A 215 -14.41 21.86 0.72
CA SER A 215 -13.92 21.13 1.89
C SER A 215 -14.76 21.48 3.12
N ASN A 216 -14.92 20.53 4.02
CA ASN A 216 -15.47 20.77 5.35
C ASN A 216 -14.56 21.66 6.24
N MET A 217 -13.32 21.95 5.76
CA MET A 217 -12.37 22.81 6.43
C MET A 217 -12.43 24.28 5.96
N VAL A 218 -13.35 24.66 5.05
CA VAL A 218 -13.42 26.01 4.46
C VAL A 218 -13.53 27.09 5.53
N ASP A 219 -14.40 26.93 6.52
CA ASP A 219 -14.58 27.92 7.58
C ASP A 219 -13.30 28.09 8.42
N PHE A 220 -12.64 26.99 8.76
CA PHE A 220 -11.35 27.02 9.45
C PHE A 220 -10.27 27.72 8.62
N LEU A 221 -10.18 27.39 7.33
CA LEU A 221 -9.21 28.01 6.42
C LEU A 221 -9.44 29.52 6.26
N GLN A 222 -10.70 29.97 6.12
CA GLN A 222 -11.06 31.36 6.05
C GLN A 222 -10.69 32.09 7.34
N TRP A 223 -10.97 31.49 8.49
CA TRP A 223 -10.58 32.04 9.78
C TRP A 223 -9.05 32.19 9.89
N LYS A 224 -8.28 31.18 9.52
CA LYS A 224 -6.81 31.24 9.53
C LYS A 224 -6.25 32.31 8.59
N VAL A 225 -6.82 32.44 7.39
CA VAL A 225 -6.45 33.46 6.44
C VAL A 225 -6.74 34.86 7.00
N SER A 226 -7.87 35.06 7.70
CA SER A 226 -8.21 36.32 8.34
C SER A 226 -7.28 36.65 9.50
N GLU A 227 -7.00 35.67 10.39
CA GLU A 227 -6.09 35.82 11.53
C GLU A 227 -4.68 36.24 11.11
N LEU A 228 -4.15 35.65 10.02
CA LEU A 228 -2.79 35.92 9.57
C LEU A 228 -2.64 37.22 8.77
N LYS A 229 -3.76 37.84 8.34
CA LYS A 229 -3.78 39.16 7.65
C LYS A 229 -3.84 40.33 8.60
N GLY A 230 -4.42 40.16 9.79
CA GLY A 230 -4.59 41.19 10.82
C GLY A 230 -3.41 41.33 11.69
#